data_bc56830a866c17ba69e85a5ab8ee07ad
#
_entry.id   bc56830a866c17ba69e85a5ab8ee07ad
#
_cell.length_a   1.000
_cell.length_b   1.000
_cell.length_c   1.000
_cell.angle_alpha   90.00
_cell.angle_beta   90.00
_cell.angle_gamma   90.00
#
_symmetry.space_group_name_H-M   'P 1'
#
loop_
_entity.id
_entity.type
_entity.pdbx_description
1 polymer ?
#
loop_
_entity_poly.entity_id
_entity_poly.type
_entity_poly.pdbx_seq_one_letter_code
_entity_poly.pdbx_strand_id
1 'polypeptide(L)'
;GLGDVYKRQDECREHFETVTGMLDDMGVAYEINPRMVRGLDYYTKTCFEFVHDGLGAQSGIGGGGRYDGLMAQLGGQDLSGIGYGLGVDRALLALEAEGITLDGVESRVDVFGVALGTAAKRTMTTLINDLRKAGISADMSFGDRGLKGAMKGADRAGARFALVLGEQELENSTVALKDLAAHEQHDVKVSDLVSVLVREVNGEA
;
A
#
# COMPACT_ATOMS: atom_id res chain seq x y z
N GLY A 1 -8.51 48.25 7.28
CA GLY A 1 -9.61 48.74 8.09
C GLY A 1 -10.75 47.71 8.19
N LEU A 2 -11.78 48.00 9.02
CA LEU A 2 -12.92 47.10 9.20
C LEU A 2 -13.65 46.77 7.87
N GLY A 3 -13.66 47.68 6.90
CA GLY A 3 -14.25 47.44 5.58
C GLY A 3 -13.62 46.33 4.76
N ASP A 4 -12.30 46.10 4.90
CA ASP A 4 -11.59 45.03 4.19
C ASP A 4 -11.91 43.65 4.79
N VAL A 5 -12.17 43.58 6.10
CA VAL A 5 -12.56 42.35 6.77
C VAL A 5 -13.95 41.90 6.33
N TYR A 6 -14.89 42.80 6.27
CA TYR A 6 -16.27 42.53 5.80
C TYR A 6 -16.30 42.11 4.33
N LYS A 7 -15.53 42.79 3.49
CA LYS A 7 -15.41 42.46 2.07
C LYS A 7 -14.81 41.05 1.82
N ARG A 8 -13.79 40.69 2.58
CA ARG A 8 -13.20 39.33 2.55
C ARG A 8 -14.20 38.26 3.03
N GLN A 9 -15.03 38.60 4.03
CA GLN A 9 -16.06 37.67 4.51
C GLN A 9 -17.14 37.44 3.43
N ASP A 10 -17.54 38.46 2.70
CA ASP A 10 -18.51 38.34 1.61
C ASP A 10 -17.96 37.52 0.44
N GLU A 11 -16.72 37.76 0.01
CA GLU A 11 -16.05 36.98 -1.03
C GLU A 11 -15.91 35.49 -0.64
N CYS A 12 -15.61 35.20 0.62
CA CYS A 12 -15.52 33.83 1.12
C CYS A 12 -16.89 33.16 1.14
N ARG A 13 -17.92 33.89 1.50
CA ARG A 13 -19.31 33.42 1.51
C ARG A 13 -19.79 33.08 0.10
N GLU A 14 -19.67 34.02 -0.85
CA GLU A 14 -20.03 33.80 -2.25
C GLU A 14 -19.29 32.60 -2.85
N HIS A 15 -17.99 32.48 -2.55
CA HIS A 15 -17.21 31.34 -3.01
C HIS A 15 -17.75 30.03 -2.44
N PHE A 16 -18.05 29.99 -1.14
CA PHE A 16 -18.55 28.78 -0.48
C PHE A 16 -19.96 28.40 -0.98
N GLU A 17 -20.84 29.37 -1.13
CA GLU A 17 -22.18 29.18 -1.71
C GLU A 17 -22.12 28.68 -3.16
N THR A 18 -21.16 29.20 -3.95
CA THR A 18 -20.91 28.70 -5.31
C THR A 18 -20.45 27.24 -5.30
N VAL A 19 -19.51 26.88 -4.43
CA VAL A 19 -18.99 25.51 -4.35
C VAL A 19 -20.08 24.54 -3.91
N THR A 20 -20.85 24.88 -2.87
CA THR A 20 -21.93 24.02 -2.37
C THR A 20 -23.07 23.91 -3.40
N GLY A 21 -23.42 24.98 -4.07
CA GLY A 21 -24.42 24.96 -5.16
C GLY A 21 -24.01 24.05 -6.32
N MET A 22 -22.71 24.06 -6.69
CA MET A 22 -22.18 23.14 -7.71
C MET A 22 -22.21 21.67 -7.25
N LEU A 23 -21.95 21.41 -5.97
CA LEU A 23 -22.06 20.05 -5.41
C LEU A 23 -23.52 19.56 -5.43
N ASP A 24 -24.47 20.45 -5.10
CA ASP A 24 -25.91 20.17 -5.17
C ASP A 24 -26.34 19.86 -6.61
N ASP A 25 -25.90 20.67 -7.57
CA ASP A 25 -26.20 20.48 -9.01
C ASP A 25 -25.64 19.14 -9.54
N MET A 26 -24.49 18.70 -9.00
CA MET A 26 -23.88 17.41 -9.34
C MET A 26 -24.46 16.23 -8.55
N GLY A 27 -25.34 16.46 -7.58
CA GLY A 27 -25.88 15.43 -6.71
C GLY A 27 -24.88 14.81 -5.75
N VAL A 28 -23.81 15.54 -5.40
CA VAL A 28 -22.79 15.09 -4.45
C VAL A 28 -23.26 15.38 -3.02
N ALA A 29 -23.44 14.34 -2.21
CA ALA A 29 -23.80 14.49 -0.81
C ALA A 29 -22.62 15.03 0.01
N TYR A 30 -22.87 16.04 0.83
CA TYR A 30 -21.89 16.63 1.73
C TYR A 30 -22.52 17.10 3.03
N GLU A 31 -21.69 17.28 4.05
CA GLU A 31 -22.07 17.88 5.33
C GLU A 31 -21.22 19.13 5.59
N ILE A 32 -21.85 20.22 6.03
CA ILE A 32 -21.13 21.43 6.43
C ILE A 32 -20.70 21.29 7.89
N ASN A 33 -19.40 21.14 8.12
CA ASN A 33 -18.84 21.06 9.46
C ASN A 33 -18.07 22.35 9.84
N PRO A 34 -18.68 23.28 10.60
CA PRO A 34 -18.04 24.53 10.98
C PRO A 34 -16.90 24.36 12.00
N ARG A 35 -16.72 23.14 12.53
CA ARG A 35 -15.65 22.81 13.48
C ARG A 35 -14.46 22.09 12.83
N MET A 36 -14.52 21.87 11.53
CA MET A 36 -13.44 21.21 10.81
C MET A 36 -12.18 22.09 10.85
N VAL A 37 -11.10 21.53 11.39
CA VAL A 37 -9.79 22.17 11.45
C VAL A 37 -8.80 21.29 10.70
N ARG A 38 -8.08 21.89 9.75
CA ARG A 38 -6.98 21.22 9.04
C ARG A 38 -5.66 21.59 9.69
N GLY A 39 -4.75 20.64 9.76
CA GLY A 39 -3.43 20.80 10.39
C GLY A 39 -2.42 21.69 9.63
N LEU A 40 -2.84 22.33 8.55
CA LEU A 40 -1.98 23.12 7.67
C LEU A 40 -2.55 24.54 7.54
N ASP A 41 -1.74 25.54 7.74
CA ASP A 41 -2.11 26.95 7.80
C ASP A 41 -2.17 27.67 6.43
N TYR A 42 -1.77 26.99 5.36
CA TYR A 42 -1.78 27.53 4.01
C TYR A 42 -3.14 27.39 3.31
N TYR A 43 -4.12 26.73 3.88
CA TYR A 43 -5.44 26.66 3.28
C TYR A 43 -6.15 27.99 3.28
N THR A 44 -6.80 28.27 2.15
CA THR A 44 -7.65 29.44 1.93
C THR A 44 -9.04 29.00 1.47
N LYS A 45 -10.05 29.84 1.72
CA LYS A 45 -11.42 29.60 1.23
C LYS A 45 -12.00 28.23 1.66
N THR A 46 -12.04 27.23 0.76
CA THR A 46 -12.70 25.95 1.00
C THR A 46 -11.71 24.85 1.37
N CYS A 47 -12.00 24.14 2.46
CA CYS A 47 -11.37 22.89 2.83
C CYS A 47 -12.42 21.77 2.86
N PHE A 48 -11.99 20.54 2.63
CA PHE A 48 -12.84 19.37 2.68
C PHE A 48 -12.12 18.16 3.26
N GLU A 49 -12.91 17.22 3.75
CA GLU A 49 -12.43 15.94 4.26
C GLU A 49 -13.38 14.82 3.80
N PHE A 50 -12.81 13.69 3.45
CA PHE A 50 -13.55 12.45 3.23
C PHE A 50 -13.52 11.65 4.53
N VAL A 51 -14.69 11.32 5.03
CA VAL A 51 -14.86 10.55 6.27
C VAL A 51 -15.66 9.29 6.01
N HIS A 52 -15.45 8.28 6.83
CA HIS A 52 -16.21 7.04 6.80
C HIS A 52 -16.52 6.58 8.22
N ASP A 53 -17.80 6.47 8.56
CA ASP A 53 -18.25 6.19 9.94
C ASP A 53 -17.79 4.82 10.46
N GLY A 54 -17.62 3.84 9.58
CA GLY A 54 -17.13 2.51 9.93
C GLY A 54 -15.68 2.46 10.45
N LEU A 55 -14.93 3.57 10.33
CA LEU A 55 -13.54 3.64 10.82
C LEU A 55 -13.40 4.14 12.27
N GLY A 56 -14.52 4.35 12.96
CA GLY A 56 -14.54 4.74 14.37
C GLY A 56 -14.00 6.16 14.63
N ALA A 57 -13.27 6.35 15.74
CA ALA A 57 -12.83 7.67 16.19
C ALA A 57 -11.91 8.42 15.22
N GLN A 58 -11.25 7.71 14.32
CA GLN A 58 -10.43 8.28 13.25
C GLN A 58 -11.09 8.02 11.90
N SER A 59 -12.22 8.67 11.65
CA SER A 59 -13.06 8.46 10.46
C SER A 59 -12.47 9.01 9.15
N GLY A 60 -11.50 9.95 9.20
CA GLY A 60 -10.93 10.59 8.01
C GLY A 60 -10.19 9.62 7.10
N ILE A 61 -10.56 9.55 5.84
CA ILE A 61 -9.87 8.80 4.78
C ILE A 61 -8.84 9.69 4.07
N GLY A 62 -9.18 10.96 3.90
CA GLY A 62 -8.35 11.94 3.25
C GLY A 62 -9.00 13.30 3.24
N GLY A 63 -8.36 14.26 2.63
CA GLY A 63 -8.92 15.59 2.51
C GLY A 63 -7.98 16.57 1.87
N GLY A 64 -8.46 17.77 1.64
CA GLY A 64 -7.74 18.79 0.94
C GLY A 64 -8.37 20.16 1.06
N GLY A 65 -8.03 21.00 0.13
CA GLY A 65 -8.59 22.34 0.07
C GLY A 65 -7.85 23.23 -0.91
N ARG A 66 -8.27 24.47 -0.92
CA ARG A 66 -7.68 25.54 -1.72
C ARG A 66 -6.54 26.20 -0.97
N TYR A 67 -5.49 26.58 -1.68
CA TYR A 67 -4.29 27.22 -1.11
C TYR A 67 -3.75 28.29 -2.06
N ASP A 68 -4.54 29.37 -2.24
CA ASP A 68 -4.11 30.53 -3.03
C ASP A 68 -2.90 31.20 -2.35
N GLY A 69 -1.93 31.60 -3.15
CA GLY A 69 -0.72 32.27 -2.65
C GLY A 69 0.40 31.34 -2.15
N LEU A 70 0.17 30.05 -1.95
CA LEU A 70 1.23 29.12 -1.51
C LEU A 70 2.39 29.07 -2.52
N MET A 71 2.08 29.04 -3.82
CA MET A 71 3.10 29.01 -4.86
C MET A 71 3.99 30.25 -4.80
N ALA A 72 3.42 31.44 -4.60
CA ALA A 72 4.17 32.69 -4.46
C ALA A 72 5.06 32.69 -3.19
N GLN A 73 4.56 32.14 -2.07
CA GLN A 73 5.35 31.98 -0.84
C GLN A 73 6.57 31.07 -1.03
N LEU A 74 6.47 30.11 -1.92
CA LEU A 74 7.57 29.20 -2.28
C LEU A 74 8.49 29.76 -3.38
N GLY A 75 8.31 31.03 -3.77
CA GLY A 75 9.13 31.69 -4.78
C GLY A 75 8.70 31.45 -6.22
N GLY A 76 7.54 30.87 -6.44
CA GLY A 76 6.93 30.67 -7.75
C GLY A 76 6.01 31.82 -8.18
N GLN A 77 5.21 31.58 -9.21
CA GLN A 77 4.21 32.53 -9.68
C GLN A 77 3.03 32.61 -8.69
N ASP A 78 2.34 33.76 -8.66
CA ASP A 78 1.10 33.89 -7.88
C ASP A 78 -0.05 33.18 -8.59
N LEU A 79 -0.20 31.90 -8.29
CA LEU A 79 -1.24 31.02 -8.85
C LEU A 79 -2.13 30.48 -7.74
N SER A 80 -3.41 30.36 -8.05
CA SER A 80 -4.33 29.60 -7.22
C SER A 80 -4.03 28.10 -7.28
N GLY A 81 -4.15 27.42 -6.16
CA GLY A 81 -3.94 25.99 -6.06
C GLY A 81 -5.08 25.30 -5.34
N ILE A 82 -5.35 24.07 -5.74
CA ILE A 82 -6.20 23.12 -5.02
C ILE A 82 -5.50 21.77 -5.03
N GLY A 83 -5.58 21.06 -3.92
CA GLY A 83 -5.03 19.72 -3.83
C GLY A 83 -5.63 18.92 -2.69
N TYR A 84 -5.36 17.64 -2.72
CA TYR A 84 -5.82 16.72 -1.69
C TYR A 84 -4.83 15.56 -1.51
N GLY A 85 -4.91 14.94 -0.34
CA GLY A 85 -4.21 13.70 -0.02
C GLY A 85 -5.21 12.66 0.46
N LEU A 86 -5.02 11.42 0.00
CA LEU A 86 -5.80 10.26 0.43
C LEU A 86 -4.89 9.25 1.11
N GLY A 87 -5.36 8.67 2.21
CA GLY A 87 -4.70 7.56 2.87
C GLY A 87 -5.11 6.24 2.19
N VAL A 88 -4.19 5.60 1.47
CA VAL A 88 -4.48 4.33 0.78
C VAL A 88 -4.92 3.25 1.77
N ASP A 89 -4.18 3.06 2.87
CA ASP A 89 -4.54 2.09 3.91
C ASP A 89 -5.91 2.37 4.52
N ARG A 90 -6.25 3.66 4.68
CA ARG A 90 -7.56 4.07 5.22
C ARG A 90 -8.69 3.83 4.23
N ALA A 91 -8.43 4.02 2.93
CA ALA A 91 -9.39 3.67 1.88
C ALA A 91 -9.65 2.16 1.84
N LEU A 92 -8.60 1.33 1.99
CA LEU A 92 -8.73 -0.12 2.09
C LEU A 92 -9.56 -0.56 3.31
N LEU A 93 -9.30 0.04 4.47
CA LEU A 93 -10.10 -0.22 5.69
C LEU A 93 -11.57 0.18 5.51
N ALA A 94 -11.85 1.28 4.80
CA ALA A 94 -13.22 1.69 4.50
C ALA A 94 -13.92 0.68 3.57
N LEU A 95 -13.22 0.20 2.53
CA LEU A 95 -13.74 -0.86 1.65
C LEU A 95 -14.05 -2.14 2.44
N GLU A 96 -13.16 -2.56 3.33
CA GLU A 96 -13.37 -3.70 4.20
C GLU A 96 -14.59 -3.51 5.12
N ALA A 97 -14.76 -2.31 5.70
CA ALA A 97 -15.91 -1.98 6.55
C ALA A 97 -17.24 -2.03 5.78
N GLU A 98 -17.23 -1.72 4.48
CA GLU A 98 -18.38 -1.86 3.57
C GLU A 98 -18.57 -3.29 3.03
N GLY A 99 -17.72 -4.24 3.41
CA GLY A 99 -17.75 -5.61 2.91
C GLY A 99 -17.36 -5.72 1.43
N ILE A 100 -16.69 -4.72 0.90
CA ILE A 100 -16.21 -4.73 -0.49
C ILE A 100 -14.88 -5.48 -0.52
N THR A 101 -14.85 -6.62 -1.20
CA THR A 101 -13.62 -7.36 -1.49
C THR A 101 -13.08 -6.93 -2.85
N LEU A 102 -11.78 -6.71 -2.92
CA LEU A 102 -11.12 -6.48 -4.20
C LEU A 102 -10.87 -7.84 -4.86
N ASP A 103 -11.80 -8.26 -5.71
CA ASP A 103 -11.67 -9.51 -6.46
C ASP A 103 -10.38 -9.49 -7.31
N GLY A 104 -9.62 -10.58 -7.27
CA GLY A 104 -8.36 -10.74 -8.01
C GLY A 104 -7.12 -10.17 -7.30
N VAL A 105 -7.26 -9.56 -6.12
CA VAL A 105 -6.14 -9.23 -5.24
C VAL A 105 -6.00 -10.33 -4.17
N GLU A 106 -5.85 -11.56 -4.60
CA GLU A 106 -5.30 -12.56 -3.70
C GLU A 106 -3.84 -12.15 -3.42
N SER A 107 -3.55 -11.76 -2.18
CA SER A 107 -2.20 -11.58 -1.68
C SER A 107 -1.52 -12.94 -1.58
N ARG A 108 -1.34 -13.57 -2.73
CA ARG A 108 -0.70 -14.88 -2.83
C ARG A 108 0.75 -14.68 -3.22
N VAL A 109 1.61 -15.15 -2.36
CA VAL A 109 3.03 -15.29 -2.65
C VAL A 109 3.21 -16.68 -3.27
N ASP A 110 3.72 -16.77 -4.49
CA ASP A 110 3.96 -18.06 -5.12
C ASP A 110 5.09 -18.80 -4.40
N VAL A 111 6.15 -18.09 -4.04
CA VAL A 111 7.37 -18.64 -3.46
C VAL A 111 7.79 -17.91 -2.19
N PHE A 112 8.00 -18.65 -1.11
CA PHE A 112 8.47 -18.08 0.17
C PHE A 112 9.83 -18.62 0.59
N GLY A 113 10.81 -17.73 0.76
CA GLY A 113 12.17 -18.05 1.17
C GLY A 113 12.31 -18.26 2.69
N VAL A 114 12.84 -19.39 3.08
CA VAL A 114 13.18 -19.78 4.45
C VAL A 114 14.69 -19.92 4.55
N ALA A 115 15.38 -18.90 5.05
CA ALA A 115 16.83 -18.85 5.16
C ALA A 115 17.28 -19.01 6.62
N LEU A 116 18.17 -19.97 6.86
CA LEU A 116 18.70 -20.30 8.18
C LEU A 116 20.16 -19.83 8.30
N GLY A 117 20.39 -18.75 9.03
CA GLY A 117 21.69 -18.13 9.21
C GLY A 117 22.02 -17.02 8.20
N THR A 118 23.06 -16.24 8.50
CA THR A 118 23.39 -15.00 7.77
C THR A 118 23.81 -15.26 6.31
N ALA A 119 24.60 -16.29 6.06
CA ALA A 119 25.03 -16.65 4.72
C ALA A 119 23.84 -17.06 3.85
N ALA A 120 22.96 -17.92 4.39
CA ALA A 120 21.75 -18.35 3.72
C ALA A 120 20.80 -17.17 3.39
N LYS A 121 20.66 -16.20 4.30
CA LYS A 121 19.86 -14.99 4.04
C LYS A 121 20.39 -14.18 2.87
N ARG A 122 21.71 -14.00 2.79
CA ARG A 122 22.32 -13.24 1.68
C ARG A 122 22.02 -13.92 0.34
N THR A 123 22.22 -15.23 0.25
CA THR A 123 21.93 -16.02 -0.95
C THR A 123 20.43 -15.98 -1.28
N MET A 124 19.56 -16.20 -0.29
CA MET A 124 18.12 -16.15 -0.47
C MET A 124 17.65 -14.80 -0.97
N THR A 125 18.19 -13.69 -0.47
CA THR A 125 17.86 -12.35 -0.95
C THR A 125 18.09 -12.19 -2.45
N THR A 126 19.22 -12.73 -2.95
CA THR A 126 19.54 -12.74 -4.39
C THR A 126 18.55 -13.60 -5.15
N LEU A 127 18.25 -14.81 -4.68
CA LEU A 127 17.29 -15.71 -5.31
C LEU A 127 15.88 -15.10 -5.39
N ILE A 128 15.39 -14.51 -4.32
CA ILE A 128 14.08 -13.82 -4.30
C ILE A 128 14.06 -12.67 -5.31
N ASN A 129 15.13 -11.88 -5.39
CA ASN A 129 15.23 -10.82 -6.39
C ASN A 129 15.19 -11.37 -7.82
N ASP A 130 15.88 -12.48 -8.09
CA ASP A 130 15.91 -13.08 -9.43
C ASP A 130 14.56 -13.73 -9.80
N LEU A 131 13.86 -14.34 -8.86
CA LEU A 131 12.49 -14.81 -9.02
C LEU A 131 11.51 -13.66 -9.35
N ARG A 132 11.62 -12.55 -8.62
CA ARG A 132 10.80 -11.35 -8.88
C ARG A 132 11.06 -10.77 -10.28
N LYS A 133 12.31 -10.74 -10.72
CA LYS A 133 12.66 -10.33 -12.11
C LYS A 133 12.08 -11.27 -13.17
N ALA A 134 11.91 -12.53 -12.83
CA ALA A 134 11.26 -13.52 -13.68
C ALA A 134 9.71 -13.49 -13.62
N GLY A 135 9.13 -12.53 -12.89
CA GLY A 135 7.67 -12.35 -12.78
C GLY A 135 6.99 -13.22 -11.72
N ILE A 136 7.77 -13.92 -10.89
CA ILE A 136 7.24 -14.76 -9.80
C ILE A 136 7.01 -13.90 -8.54
N SER A 137 5.83 -14.00 -7.95
CA SER A 137 5.54 -13.38 -6.66
C SER A 137 6.31 -14.12 -5.56
N ALA A 138 7.34 -13.49 -5.01
CA ALA A 138 8.22 -14.12 -4.05
C ALA A 138 8.50 -13.21 -2.83
N ASP A 139 8.53 -13.80 -1.64
CA ASP A 139 8.89 -13.14 -0.40
C ASP A 139 9.77 -14.05 0.46
N MET A 140 10.28 -13.58 1.59
CA MET A 140 11.10 -14.37 2.48
C MET A 140 10.88 -14.02 3.96
N SER A 141 11.29 -14.94 4.83
CA SER A 141 11.19 -14.75 6.28
C SER A 141 12.04 -13.57 6.75
N PHE A 142 11.42 -12.69 7.55
CA PHE A 142 12.11 -11.57 8.19
C PHE A 142 12.67 -11.96 9.58
N GLY A 143 13.81 -11.38 9.92
CA GLY A 143 14.47 -11.57 11.21
C GLY A 143 15.19 -12.92 11.35
N ASP A 144 15.63 -13.25 12.58
CA ASP A 144 16.32 -14.52 12.90
C ASP A 144 15.30 -15.55 13.40
N ARG A 145 14.55 -16.12 12.45
CA ARG A 145 13.57 -17.17 12.75
C ARG A 145 14.17 -18.54 12.47
N GLY A 146 14.00 -19.48 13.40
CA GLY A 146 14.27 -20.89 13.13
C GLY A 146 13.26 -21.46 12.10
N LEU A 147 13.60 -22.63 11.55
CA LEU A 147 12.84 -23.31 10.49
C LEU A 147 11.32 -23.32 10.74
N LYS A 148 10.89 -23.76 11.92
CA LYS A 148 9.46 -23.82 12.28
C LYS A 148 8.76 -22.45 12.23
N GLY A 149 9.44 -21.40 12.69
CA GLY A 149 8.89 -20.05 12.71
C GLY A 149 8.82 -19.43 11.31
N ALA A 150 9.80 -19.70 10.46
CA ALA A 150 9.86 -19.23 9.09
C ALA A 150 8.84 -19.98 8.20
N MET A 151 8.65 -21.29 8.38
CA MET A 151 7.62 -22.07 7.70
C MET A 151 6.19 -21.58 8.01
N LYS A 152 5.91 -21.20 9.26
CA LYS A 152 4.64 -20.52 9.59
C LYS A 152 4.45 -19.19 8.85
N GLY A 153 5.54 -18.56 8.43
CA GLY A 153 5.49 -17.37 7.57
C GLY A 153 5.03 -17.73 6.16
N ALA A 154 5.55 -18.81 5.60
CA ALA A 154 5.13 -19.32 4.29
C ALA A 154 3.64 -19.69 4.27
N ASP A 155 3.16 -20.40 5.31
CA ASP A 155 1.73 -20.75 5.45
C ASP A 155 0.85 -19.49 5.50
N ARG A 156 1.26 -18.50 6.28
CA ARG A 156 0.52 -17.23 6.42
C ARG A 156 0.50 -16.41 5.13
N ALA A 157 1.56 -16.47 4.35
CA ALA A 157 1.66 -15.82 3.05
C ALA A 157 0.85 -16.54 1.96
N GLY A 158 0.26 -17.68 2.27
CA GLY A 158 -0.44 -18.51 1.29
C GLY A 158 0.47 -19.03 0.18
N ALA A 159 1.77 -19.18 0.46
CA ALA A 159 2.75 -19.59 -0.54
C ALA A 159 2.48 -21.01 -1.03
N ARG A 160 2.60 -21.21 -2.35
CA ARG A 160 2.56 -22.55 -2.95
C ARG A 160 3.87 -23.30 -2.71
N PHE A 161 4.97 -22.61 -2.85
CA PHE A 161 6.32 -23.18 -2.68
C PHE A 161 7.07 -22.52 -1.53
N ALA A 162 7.84 -23.32 -0.79
CA ALA A 162 8.84 -22.83 0.16
C ALA A 162 10.24 -23.23 -0.29
N LEU A 163 11.16 -22.27 -0.25
CA LEU A 163 12.59 -22.50 -0.50
C LEU A 163 13.30 -22.54 0.84
N VAL A 164 13.86 -23.68 1.20
CA VAL A 164 14.64 -23.81 2.44
C VAL A 164 16.13 -23.83 2.08
N LEU A 165 16.86 -22.94 2.74
CA LEU A 165 18.30 -22.78 2.55
C LEU A 165 18.99 -22.67 3.92
N GLY A 166 19.82 -23.63 4.23
CA GLY A 166 20.68 -23.68 5.40
C GLY A 166 22.14 -23.89 5.01
N GLU A 167 22.93 -24.29 5.96
CA GLU A 167 24.37 -24.50 5.78
C GLU A 167 24.65 -25.66 4.80
N GLN A 168 23.92 -26.75 4.93
CA GLN A 168 24.07 -27.93 4.08
C GLN A 168 23.73 -27.66 2.63
N GLU A 169 22.62 -26.93 2.38
CA GLU A 169 22.19 -26.56 1.04
C GLU A 169 23.21 -25.60 0.39
N LEU A 170 23.78 -24.67 1.18
CA LEU A 170 24.83 -23.77 0.70
C LEU A 170 26.09 -24.54 0.26
N GLU A 171 26.56 -25.51 1.06
CA GLU A 171 27.71 -26.33 0.74
C GLU A 171 27.49 -27.12 -0.56
N ASN A 172 26.29 -27.63 -0.77
CA ASN A 172 25.91 -28.40 -1.95
C ASN A 172 25.52 -27.55 -3.16
N SER A 173 25.46 -26.22 -3.00
CA SER A 173 24.93 -25.31 -4.03
C SER A 173 23.52 -25.68 -4.48
N THR A 174 22.68 -26.14 -3.55
CA THR A 174 21.29 -26.52 -3.77
C THR A 174 20.35 -25.68 -2.90
N VAL A 175 19.06 -25.75 -3.18
CA VAL A 175 17.96 -25.24 -2.36
C VAL A 175 16.93 -26.35 -2.23
N ALA A 176 16.46 -26.60 -1.04
CA ALA A 176 15.36 -27.53 -0.85
C ALA A 176 14.04 -26.81 -1.26
N LEU A 177 13.49 -27.21 -2.39
CA LEU A 177 12.21 -26.76 -2.91
C LEU A 177 11.10 -27.64 -2.35
N LYS A 178 10.13 -27.02 -1.69
CA LYS A 178 9.02 -27.69 -1.05
C LYS A 178 7.71 -27.22 -1.66
N ASP A 179 6.97 -28.09 -2.29
CA ASP A 179 5.56 -27.86 -2.66
C ASP A 179 4.69 -28.03 -1.42
N LEU A 180 4.08 -26.95 -0.95
CA LEU A 180 3.26 -26.97 0.27
C LEU A 180 1.89 -27.57 0.06
N ALA A 181 1.39 -27.59 -1.18
CA ALA A 181 0.13 -28.21 -1.54
C ALA A 181 0.26 -29.72 -1.72
N ALA A 182 1.29 -30.16 -2.43
CA ALA A 182 1.57 -31.58 -2.68
C ALA A 182 2.26 -32.26 -1.49
N HIS A 183 2.83 -31.52 -0.53
CA HIS A 183 3.66 -32.02 0.56
C HIS A 183 4.92 -32.77 0.08
N GLU A 184 5.43 -32.39 -1.09
CA GLU A 184 6.64 -32.94 -1.67
C GLU A 184 7.82 -32.00 -1.47
N GLN A 185 9.03 -32.57 -1.41
CA GLN A 185 10.27 -31.82 -1.28
C GLN A 185 11.36 -32.51 -2.11
N HIS A 186 12.13 -31.69 -2.83
CA HIS A 186 13.32 -32.14 -3.55
C HIS A 186 14.37 -31.01 -3.59
N ASP A 187 15.60 -31.39 -3.84
CA ASP A 187 16.70 -30.44 -3.95
C ASP A 187 16.86 -29.98 -5.39
N VAL A 188 16.97 -28.67 -5.57
CA VAL A 188 17.20 -28.02 -6.87
C VAL A 188 18.53 -27.27 -6.81
N LYS A 189 19.33 -27.34 -7.88
CA LYS A 189 20.54 -26.52 -7.97
C LYS A 189 20.15 -25.04 -7.99
N VAL A 190 20.92 -24.23 -7.29
CA VAL A 190 20.71 -22.77 -7.25
C VAL A 190 20.69 -22.18 -8.66
N SER A 191 21.54 -22.68 -9.58
CA SER A 191 21.59 -22.24 -10.98
C SER A 191 20.29 -22.49 -11.76
N ASP A 192 19.54 -23.51 -11.41
CA ASP A 192 18.39 -23.99 -12.17
C ASP A 192 17.06 -23.55 -11.55
N LEU A 193 17.10 -23.02 -10.32
CA LEU A 193 15.93 -22.72 -9.50
C LEU A 193 14.92 -21.82 -10.20
N VAL A 194 15.36 -20.70 -10.80
CA VAL A 194 14.47 -19.75 -11.46
C VAL A 194 13.73 -20.42 -12.62
N SER A 195 14.44 -21.18 -13.47
CA SER A 195 13.84 -21.86 -14.60
C SER A 195 12.87 -22.98 -14.19
N VAL A 196 13.18 -23.67 -13.10
CA VAL A 196 12.27 -24.69 -12.51
C VAL A 196 10.99 -24.02 -12.02
N LEU A 197 11.10 -22.96 -11.20
CA LEU A 197 9.96 -22.30 -10.61
C LEU A 197 9.08 -21.56 -11.63
N VAL A 198 9.66 -21.00 -12.70
CA VAL A 198 8.87 -20.40 -13.78
C VAL A 198 7.94 -21.45 -14.42
N ARG A 199 8.44 -22.66 -14.67
CA ARG A 199 7.60 -23.76 -15.20
C ARG A 199 6.55 -24.22 -14.21
N GLU A 200 6.94 -24.45 -12.97
CA GLU A 200 6.02 -24.93 -11.92
C GLU A 200 4.91 -23.95 -11.57
N VAL A 201 5.21 -22.64 -11.52
CA VAL A 201 4.23 -21.60 -11.22
C VAL A 201 3.27 -21.39 -12.40
N ASN A 202 3.78 -21.42 -13.64
CA ASN A 202 2.97 -21.23 -14.85
C ASN A 202 2.20 -22.51 -15.28
N GLY A 203 2.45 -23.65 -14.64
CA GLY A 203 1.80 -24.91 -14.99
C GLY A 203 2.25 -25.49 -16.32
N GLU A 204 3.44 -25.13 -16.79
CA GLU A 204 4.06 -25.68 -17.98
C GLU A 204 4.80 -27.00 -17.58
N ALA A 205 4.14 -28.13 -17.78
CA ALA A 205 4.70 -29.47 -17.55
C ALA A 205 5.61 -29.89 -18.70
#